data_e8b952cddf02b72dfb7eb125bbaca2d4
#
_entry.id   e8b952cddf02b72dfb7eb125bbaca2d4
#
_cell.length_a   1.000
_cell.length_b   1.000
_cell.length_c   1.000
_cell.angle_alpha   90.00
_cell.angle_beta   90.00
_cell.angle_gamma   90.00
#
_symmetry.space_group_name_H-M   'P 1'
#
loop_
_entity.id
_entity.type
_entity.pdbx_description
1 polymer ?
#
loop_
_entity_poly.entity_id
_entity_poly.type
_entity_poly.pdbx_seq_one_letter_code
_entity_poly.pdbx_strand_id
1 'polypeptide(L)'
;MGKITMAKKKKNTIMVTPLMMVMMTMYVFVGDAADTNSVYDPCSDAKIQRLDGFTFGLAFSKKDKFFFNQTQLSPCDKRLSLTGNDAQLAVFRPKVDEMSFLNINNSTFSPIKAGGYMVAFAGRKYAARSPPILVADDSHTITSFTLVLEFERGTLLNLYWKKFGCKACSGDYSVCLNDEDCAVPNSKCKGSGGSFDCNLSIQLAFSGTDKHLQVLNSWYEVKNLRKYSLYALFSNLLQ
;
A
#
# COMPACT_ATOMS: atom_id res chain seq x y z
N MET A 1 24.33 34.73 -79.79
CA MET A 1 25.05 33.58 -79.28
C MET A 1 25.15 33.70 -77.77
N GLY A 2 24.16 33.27 -77.02
CA GLY A 2 24.12 33.38 -75.55
C GLY A 2 24.43 32.00 -74.96
N LYS A 3 25.46 31.92 -74.11
CA LYS A 3 25.82 30.72 -73.33
C LYS A 3 24.98 30.68 -72.05
N ILE A 4 24.15 29.66 -71.88
CA ILE A 4 23.42 29.36 -70.64
C ILE A 4 24.34 28.52 -69.80
N THR A 5 24.69 29.08 -68.58
CA THR A 5 25.47 28.36 -67.53
C THR A 5 24.51 27.71 -66.55
N MET A 6 24.44 26.38 -66.48
CA MET A 6 23.65 25.67 -65.54
C MET A 6 24.38 25.64 -64.16
N ALA A 7 23.72 26.13 -63.10
CA ALA A 7 24.19 26.06 -61.74
C ALA A 7 23.93 24.66 -61.15
N LYS A 8 24.98 23.96 -60.71
CA LYS A 8 24.94 22.67 -60.05
C LYS A 8 24.44 22.86 -58.60
N LYS A 9 23.26 22.33 -58.28
CA LYS A 9 22.68 22.28 -56.94
C LYS A 9 23.44 21.28 -56.07
N LYS A 10 24.19 21.79 -55.08
CA LYS A 10 24.93 20.97 -54.09
C LYS A 10 23.93 20.30 -53.16
N LYS A 11 23.79 18.97 -53.20
CA LYS A 11 23.05 18.19 -52.20
C LYS A 11 23.87 18.18 -50.89
N ASN A 12 23.38 18.86 -49.86
CA ASN A 12 23.90 18.69 -48.51
C ASN A 12 23.35 17.37 -47.96
N THR A 13 24.18 16.35 -47.97
CA THR A 13 23.93 15.11 -47.25
C THR A 13 24.27 15.40 -45.80
N ILE A 14 23.27 15.48 -44.91
CA ILE A 14 23.45 15.59 -43.47
C ILE A 14 24.00 14.22 -43.02
N MET A 15 25.29 14.20 -42.73
CA MET A 15 25.96 13.04 -42.15
C MET A 15 25.52 12.97 -40.68
N VAL A 16 24.46 12.22 -40.39
CA VAL A 16 24.08 11.89 -39.00
C VAL A 16 25.17 11.01 -38.46
N THR A 17 25.97 11.54 -37.58
CA THR A 17 27.12 10.86 -36.99
C THR A 17 26.67 9.60 -36.25
N PRO A 18 27.38 8.47 -36.36
CA PRO A 18 27.03 7.22 -35.66
C PRO A 18 26.93 7.36 -34.16
N LEU A 19 27.48 8.42 -33.57
CA LEU A 19 27.40 8.78 -32.16
C LEU A 19 25.95 9.08 -31.71
N MET A 20 25.11 9.66 -32.56
CA MET A 20 23.70 9.93 -32.25
C MET A 20 22.83 8.67 -32.26
N MET A 21 23.16 7.68 -33.07
CA MET A 21 22.48 6.38 -33.09
C MET A 21 22.81 5.52 -31.87
N VAL A 22 24.02 5.61 -31.33
CA VAL A 22 24.44 4.88 -30.11
C VAL A 22 23.76 5.49 -28.87
N MET A 23 23.55 6.80 -28.79
CA MET A 23 22.77 7.41 -27.70
C MET A 23 21.27 7.06 -27.74
N MET A 24 20.70 6.84 -28.90
CA MET A 24 19.27 6.47 -29.04
C MET A 24 19.02 5.00 -28.68
N THR A 25 20.00 4.13 -28.77
CA THR A 25 19.89 2.71 -28.39
C THR A 25 20.11 2.45 -26.89
N MET A 26 20.68 3.39 -26.15
CA MET A 26 20.84 3.24 -24.67
C MET A 26 19.58 3.56 -23.87
N TYR A 27 18.52 4.10 -24.47
CA TYR A 27 17.26 4.40 -23.75
C TYR A 27 16.25 3.25 -23.69
N VAL A 28 16.57 2.04 -24.17
CA VAL A 28 15.59 0.93 -24.29
C VAL A 28 15.79 -0.20 -23.27
N PHE A 29 16.72 -0.08 -22.34
CA PHE A 29 16.85 -1.06 -21.25
C PHE A 29 16.55 -0.47 -19.89
N VAL A 30 15.38 0.16 -19.71
CA VAL A 30 14.71 0.14 -18.42
C VAL A 30 13.96 -1.20 -18.39
N GLY A 31 14.69 -2.27 -18.15
CA GLY A 31 14.06 -3.55 -17.85
C GLY A 31 13.25 -3.37 -16.57
N ASP A 32 11.93 -3.58 -16.63
CA ASP A 32 11.14 -3.84 -15.43
C ASP A 32 11.88 -4.91 -14.65
N ALA A 33 12.32 -4.58 -13.43
CA ALA A 33 12.98 -5.55 -12.58
C ALA A 33 11.99 -6.71 -12.38
N ALA A 34 12.30 -7.87 -12.92
CA ALA A 34 11.43 -9.03 -12.85
C ALA A 34 11.24 -9.42 -11.39
N ASP A 35 9.99 -9.72 -11.02
CA ASP A 35 9.65 -10.26 -9.69
C ASP A 35 10.41 -11.58 -9.47
N THR A 36 11.36 -11.58 -8.55
CA THR A 36 12.18 -12.76 -8.23
C THR A 36 11.62 -13.56 -7.04
N ASN A 37 10.58 -13.05 -6.37
CA ASN A 37 9.95 -13.73 -5.25
C ASN A 37 8.86 -14.68 -5.73
N SER A 38 9.12 -15.97 -5.66
CA SER A 38 8.14 -17.03 -6.03
C SER A 38 7.15 -17.40 -4.92
N VAL A 39 7.17 -16.70 -3.77
CA VAL A 39 6.28 -17.01 -2.63
C VAL A 39 4.96 -16.25 -2.80
N TYR A 40 3.88 -16.98 -3.04
CA TYR A 40 2.51 -16.44 -3.22
C TYR A 40 1.59 -16.73 -2.04
N ASP A 41 1.98 -17.62 -1.13
CA ASP A 41 1.23 -17.93 0.08
C ASP A 41 1.57 -16.90 1.17
N PRO A 42 0.58 -16.16 1.71
CA PRO A 42 0.82 -15.18 2.77
C PRO A 42 1.29 -15.80 4.09
N CYS A 43 1.18 -17.12 4.25
CA CYS A 43 1.65 -17.85 5.42
C CYS A 43 3.06 -18.42 5.27
N SER A 44 3.66 -18.30 4.11
CA SER A 44 5.03 -18.75 3.86
C SER A 44 6.03 -17.62 4.02
N ASP A 45 7.20 -17.95 4.59
CA ASP A 45 8.29 -16.97 4.73
C ASP A 45 8.89 -16.64 3.35
N ALA A 46 9.08 -15.36 3.08
CA ALA A 46 9.73 -14.86 1.88
C ALA A 46 10.98 -14.05 2.21
N LYS A 47 11.94 -14.06 1.30
CA LYS A 47 13.11 -13.22 1.36
C LYS A 47 13.16 -12.35 0.10
N ILE A 48 12.83 -11.09 0.26
CA ILE A 48 12.54 -10.16 -0.84
C ILE A 48 13.73 -9.27 -1.20
N GLN A 49 13.73 -8.82 -2.43
CA GLN A 49 14.48 -7.64 -2.87
C GLN A 49 13.54 -6.51 -3.26
N ARG A 50 14.08 -5.33 -3.45
CA ARG A 50 13.34 -4.16 -3.95
C ARG A 50 12.68 -4.49 -5.29
N LEU A 51 11.43 -4.05 -5.47
CA LEU A 51 10.54 -4.28 -6.62
C LEU A 51 10.01 -5.71 -6.79
N ASP A 52 10.39 -6.66 -5.93
CA ASP A 52 9.71 -7.95 -5.86
C ASP A 52 8.24 -7.78 -5.46
N GLY A 53 7.37 -8.69 -5.88
CA GLY A 53 6.05 -8.85 -5.28
C GLY A 53 6.18 -9.46 -3.88
N PHE A 54 5.50 -8.87 -2.88
CA PHE A 54 5.41 -9.43 -1.53
C PHE A 54 3.98 -9.79 -1.19
N THR A 55 3.74 -11.07 -0.86
CA THR A 55 2.39 -11.57 -0.54
C THR A 55 2.11 -11.45 0.95
N PHE A 56 1.04 -10.75 1.30
CA PHE A 56 0.54 -10.66 2.66
C PHE A 56 -0.98 -10.77 2.69
N GLY A 57 -1.55 -11.04 3.86
CA GLY A 57 -2.98 -11.14 4.07
C GLY A 57 -3.53 -10.11 5.03
N LEU A 58 -4.81 -9.81 4.88
CA LEU A 58 -5.65 -9.13 5.85
C LEU A 58 -6.73 -10.11 6.32
N ALA A 59 -6.80 -10.33 7.62
CA ALA A 59 -7.86 -11.12 8.24
C ALA A 59 -8.83 -10.20 8.95
N PHE A 60 -10.12 -10.36 8.69
CA PHE A 60 -11.20 -9.62 9.33
C PHE A 60 -12.00 -10.57 10.21
N SER A 61 -12.15 -10.25 11.49
CA SER A 61 -12.91 -11.05 12.44
C SER A 61 -13.22 -10.24 13.71
N LYS A 62 -13.86 -10.86 14.70
CA LYS A 62 -13.93 -10.33 16.05
C LYS A 62 -12.54 -10.31 16.69
N LYS A 63 -12.28 -9.33 17.56
CA LYS A 63 -10.97 -9.13 18.18
C LYS A 63 -10.45 -10.37 18.93
N ASP A 64 -11.32 -11.04 19.66
CA ASP A 64 -11.01 -12.23 20.46
C ASP A 64 -10.61 -13.44 19.60
N LYS A 65 -11.10 -13.52 18.36
CA LYS A 65 -10.75 -14.62 17.42
C LYS A 65 -9.28 -14.65 17.01
N PHE A 66 -8.56 -13.55 17.18
CA PHE A 66 -7.11 -13.48 16.94
C PHE A 66 -6.26 -13.93 18.12
N PHE A 67 -6.88 -14.40 19.21
CA PHE A 67 -6.20 -14.79 20.43
C PHE A 67 -6.43 -16.26 20.75
N PHE A 68 -5.39 -16.91 21.25
CA PHE A 68 -5.43 -18.23 21.85
C PHE A 68 -4.81 -18.14 23.25
N ASN A 69 -5.56 -18.49 24.28
CA ASN A 69 -5.14 -18.37 25.68
C ASN A 69 -4.50 -16.98 26.00
N GLN A 70 -5.20 -15.90 25.64
CA GLN A 70 -4.80 -14.49 25.81
C GLN A 70 -3.56 -14.06 24.98
N THR A 71 -2.97 -14.96 24.20
CA THR A 71 -1.85 -14.64 23.32
C THR A 71 -2.37 -14.42 21.92
N GLN A 72 -2.06 -13.25 21.32
CA GLN A 72 -2.36 -13.02 19.92
C GLN A 72 -1.50 -13.93 19.06
N LEU A 73 -2.13 -14.63 18.12
CA LEU A 73 -1.47 -15.46 17.12
C LEU A 73 -1.63 -14.88 15.71
N SER A 74 -0.75 -15.32 14.81
CA SER A 74 -0.90 -15.02 13.39
C SER A 74 -2.14 -15.74 12.83
N PRO A 75 -2.90 -15.13 11.91
CA PRO A 75 -3.97 -15.82 11.17
C PRO A 75 -3.51 -17.12 10.47
N CYS A 76 -2.21 -17.31 10.25
CA CYS A 76 -1.64 -18.54 9.72
C CYS A 76 -1.55 -19.68 10.77
N ASP A 77 -1.80 -19.39 12.03
CA ASP A 77 -1.73 -20.41 13.08
C ASP A 77 -3.02 -21.22 13.15
N LYS A 78 -2.90 -22.52 12.97
CA LYS A 78 -4.05 -23.44 12.95
C LYS A 78 -4.81 -23.52 14.28
N ARG A 79 -4.25 -23.02 15.38
CA ARG A 79 -4.94 -22.93 16.69
C ARG A 79 -6.01 -21.85 16.68
N LEU A 80 -5.94 -20.87 15.78
CA LEU A 80 -7.01 -19.92 15.55
C LEU A 80 -8.07 -20.56 14.65
N SER A 81 -9.28 -20.70 15.16
CA SER A 81 -10.42 -21.19 14.38
C SER A 81 -10.99 -20.07 13.49
N LEU A 82 -10.15 -19.55 12.56
CA LEU A 82 -10.55 -18.54 11.58
C LEU A 82 -11.18 -19.21 10.35
N THR A 83 -12.18 -20.08 10.56
CA THR A 83 -12.85 -20.85 9.49
C THR A 83 -14.33 -20.51 9.41
N GLY A 84 -14.90 -20.62 8.23
CA GLY A 84 -16.33 -20.40 8.01
C GLY A 84 -16.72 -18.91 7.98
N ASN A 85 -17.92 -18.59 8.48
CA ASN A 85 -18.49 -17.24 8.45
C ASN A 85 -17.88 -16.26 9.47
N ASP A 86 -17.00 -16.74 10.35
CA ASP A 86 -16.44 -15.96 11.47
C ASP A 86 -15.19 -15.16 11.07
N ALA A 87 -14.62 -15.38 9.89
CA ALA A 87 -13.49 -14.62 9.39
C ALA A 87 -13.53 -14.48 7.86
N GLN A 88 -13.10 -13.31 7.40
CA GLN A 88 -12.88 -13.07 5.97
C GLN A 88 -11.41 -12.75 5.74
N LEU A 89 -10.88 -13.25 4.63
CA LEU A 89 -9.47 -13.08 4.26
C LEU A 89 -9.37 -12.36 2.93
N ALA A 90 -8.47 -11.40 2.86
CA ALA A 90 -8.04 -10.77 1.62
C ALA A 90 -6.54 -10.93 1.47
N VAL A 91 -6.07 -11.29 0.27
CA VAL A 91 -4.65 -11.49 -0.02
C VAL A 91 -4.22 -10.49 -1.08
N PHE A 92 -3.07 -9.87 -0.87
CA PHE A 92 -2.50 -8.83 -1.72
C PHE A 92 -1.04 -9.14 -2.04
N ARG A 93 -0.59 -8.64 -3.20
CA ARG A 93 0.79 -8.79 -3.65
C ARG A 93 1.31 -7.47 -4.26
N PRO A 94 1.54 -6.44 -3.42
CA PRO A 94 2.15 -5.19 -3.87
C PRO A 94 3.63 -5.41 -4.26
N LYS A 95 4.17 -4.50 -5.05
CA LYS A 95 5.60 -4.42 -5.27
C LYS A 95 6.30 -3.77 -4.07
N VAL A 96 7.39 -4.38 -3.63
CA VAL A 96 8.21 -3.91 -2.53
C VAL A 96 8.81 -2.55 -2.84
N ASP A 97 8.72 -1.64 -1.88
CA ASP A 97 9.20 -0.26 -1.94
C ASP A 97 8.45 0.66 -2.92
N GLU A 98 7.32 0.21 -3.48
CA GLU A 98 6.36 1.10 -4.14
C GLU A 98 5.26 1.53 -3.14
N MET A 99 4.86 2.81 -3.19
CA MET A 99 3.65 3.23 -2.49
C MET A 99 2.43 2.64 -3.18
N SER A 100 1.65 1.87 -2.45
CA SER A 100 0.45 1.22 -2.95
C SER A 100 -0.77 1.61 -2.13
N PHE A 101 -1.90 1.78 -2.82
CA PHE A 101 -3.20 1.94 -2.19
C PHE A 101 -4.04 0.71 -2.47
N LEU A 102 -4.43 0.03 -1.40
CA LEU A 102 -5.37 -1.08 -1.48
C LEU A 102 -6.76 -0.55 -1.18
N ASN A 103 -7.71 -0.90 -2.02
CA ASN A 103 -9.11 -0.54 -1.82
C ASN A 103 -9.96 -1.81 -1.69
N ILE A 104 -10.72 -1.92 -0.59
CA ILE A 104 -11.67 -3.00 -0.36
C ILE A 104 -13.06 -2.42 -0.43
N ASN A 105 -13.82 -2.85 -1.44
CA ASN A 105 -15.14 -2.34 -1.72
C ASN A 105 -16.17 -2.83 -0.69
N ASN A 106 -16.85 -1.90 -0.03
CA ASN A 106 -17.87 -2.21 0.98
C ASN A 106 -19.21 -2.73 0.39
N SER A 107 -19.41 -2.66 -0.91
CA SER A 107 -20.57 -3.27 -1.56
C SER A 107 -20.52 -4.80 -1.55
N THR A 108 -19.30 -5.37 -1.54
CA THR A 108 -19.05 -6.82 -1.52
C THR A 108 -18.57 -7.32 -0.17
N PHE A 109 -18.15 -6.42 0.70
CA PHE A 109 -17.56 -6.71 1.99
C PHE A 109 -18.11 -5.77 3.07
N SER A 110 -18.61 -6.33 4.19
CA SER A 110 -19.06 -5.57 5.34
C SER A 110 -18.13 -5.80 6.53
N PRO A 111 -17.31 -4.80 6.94
CA PRO A 111 -16.44 -4.93 8.09
C PRO A 111 -17.17 -5.29 9.38
N ILE A 112 -18.38 -4.74 9.60
CA ILE A 112 -19.21 -5.02 10.78
C ILE A 112 -19.61 -6.49 10.82
N LYS A 113 -20.13 -7.02 9.70
CA LYS A 113 -20.53 -8.45 9.61
C LYS A 113 -19.32 -9.37 9.77
N ALA A 114 -18.13 -8.94 9.37
CA ALA A 114 -16.90 -9.66 9.55
C ALA A 114 -16.31 -9.54 10.97
N GLY A 115 -16.98 -8.85 11.90
CA GLY A 115 -16.55 -8.77 13.31
C GLY A 115 -15.87 -7.47 13.73
N GLY A 116 -15.69 -6.52 12.81
CA GLY A 116 -15.26 -5.14 13.11
C GLY A 116 -13.76 -4.93 13.28
N TYR A 117 -12.93 -5.95 13.31
CA TYR A 117 -11.47 -5.83 13.49
C TYR A 117 -10.70 -6.43 12.33
N MET A 118 -9.48 -5.93 12.13
CA MET A 118 -8.58 -6.35 11.07
C MET A 118 -7.17 -6.61 11.61
N VAL A 119 -6.51 -7.66 11.11
CA VAL A 119 -5.11 -8.01 11.37
C VAL A 119 -4.41 -8.20 10.03
N ALA A 120 -3.29 -7.50 9.82
CA ALA A 120 -2.39 -7.77 8.72
C ALA A 120 -1.39 -8.88 9.12
N PHE A 121 -1.09 -9.79 8.20
CA PHE A 121 -0.20 -10.92 8.48
C PHE A 121 0.59 -11.35 7.24
N ALA A 122 1.80 -11.90 7.48
CA ALA A 122 2.62 -12.55 6.45
C ALA A 122 3.65 -13.47 7.08
N GLY A 123 3.90 -14.66 6.47
CA GLY A 123 4.85 -15.64 6.98
C GLY A 123 4.41 -16.29 8.29
N ARG A 124 5.30 -17.09 8.90
CA ARG A 124 5.03 -17.90 10.10
C ARG A 124 5.78 -17.45 11.35
N LYS A 125 6.70 -16.48 11.23
CA LYS A 125 7.52 -16.00 12.34
C LYS A 125 6.76 -15.07 13.27
N TYR A 126 7.36 -14.68 14.37
CA TYR A 126 6.76 -13.81 15.40
C TYR A 126 6.33 -12.43 14.85
N ALA A 127 7.02 -11.90 13.86
CA ALA A 127 6.69 -10.64 13.19
C ALA A 127 5.55 -10.77 12.16
N ALA A 128 4.96 -11.93 12.02
CA ALA A 128 4.02 -12.27 10.96
C ALA A 128 2.63 -11.63 11.11
N ARG A 129 2.39 -10.80 12.09
CA ARG A 129 1.08 -10.17 12.34
C ARG A 129 1.16 -8.79 12.93
N SER A 130 0.21 -7.92 12.54
CA SER A 130 -0.02 -6.65 13.23
C SER A 130 -0.91 -6.84 14.47
N PRO A 131 -0.96 -5.89 15.40
CA PRO A 131 -2.04 -5.82 16.39
C PRO A 131 -3.41 -5.72 15.68
N PRO A 132 -4.50 -6.25 16.31
CA PRO A 132 -5.85 -6.04 15.80
C PRO A 132 -6.23 -4.56 15.86
N ILE A 133 -6.74 -4.03 14.75
CA ILE A 133 -7.21 -2.65 14.66
C ILE A 133 -8.71 -2.64 14.42
N LEU A 134 -9.43 -1.70 15.06
CA LEU A 134 -10.84 -1.47 14.79
C LEU A 134 -11.01 -0.93 13.36
N VAL A 135 -11.93 -1.50 12.61
CA VAL A 135 -12.31 -1.07 11.27
C VAL A 135 -13.73 -0.47 11.30
N ALA A 136 -14.64 -1.14 11.99
CA ALA A 136 -16.01 -0.67 12.13
C ALA A 136 -16.64 -1.20 13.42
N ASP A 137 -17.54 -0.39 13.97
CA ASP A 137 -18.46 -0.77 15.03
C ASP A 137 -19.91 -0.49 14.59
N ASP A 138 -20.88 -0.61 15.51
CA ASP A 138 -22.30 -0.38 15.21
C ASP A 138 -22.60 1.07 14.80
N SER A 139 -21.70 2.01 15.08
CA SER A 139 -21.89 3.44 14.91
C SER A 139 -21.04 4.05 13.80
N HIS A 140 -19.82 3.58 13.65
CA HIS A 140 -18.79 4.20 12.80
C HIS A 140 -17.98 3.19 12.00
N THR A 141 -17.48 3.63 10.85
CA THR A 141 -16.52 2.91 10.01
C THR A 141 -15.28 3.77 9.79
N ILE A 142 -14.10 3.21 10.06
CA ILE A 142 -12.80 3.82 9.74
C ILE A 142 -12.46 3.42 8.30
N THR A 143 -12.26 4.41 7.43
CA THR A 143 -12.11 4.18 5.99
C THR A 143 -10.68 4.28 5.49
N SER A 144 -9.76 4.81 6.30
CA SER A 144 -8.37 5.05 5.89
C SER A 144 -7.37 4.51 6.91
N PHE A 145 -6.46 3.69 6.43
CA PHE A 145 -5.40 3.08 7.22
C PHE A 145 -4.04 3.26 6.55
N THR A 146 -2.97 3.23 7.35
CA THR A 146 -1.60 3.13 6.82
C THR A 146 -0.93 1.93 7.48
N LEU A 147 -0.50 0.97 6.65
CA LEU A 147 0.23 -0.22 7.06
C LEU A 147 1.69 -0.07 6.66
N VAL A 148 2.59 -0.22 7.63
CA VAL A 148 4.03 -0.24 7.38
C VAL A 148 4.54 -1.67 7.53
N LEU A 149 5.25 -2.14 6.50
CA LEU A 149 5.94 -3.43 6.47
C LEU A 149 7.44 -3.15 6.65
N GLU A 150 7.99 -3.60 7.75
CA GLU A 150 9.40 -3.40 8.10
C GLU A 150 10.20 -4.67 7.82
N PHE A 151 11.29 -4.51 7.06
CA PHE A 151 12.15 -5.62 6.66
C PHE A 151 13.57 -5.45 7.19
N GLU A 152 14.19 -6.57 7.52
CA GLU A 152 15.62 -6.64 7.78
C GLU A 152 16.25 -7.69 6.87
N ARG A 153 17.20 -7.28 6.04
CA ARG A 153 17.88 -8.16 5.07
C ARG A 153 16.91 -9.00 4.23
N GLY A 154 15.82 -8.36 3.80
CA GLY A 154 14.77 -8.98 2.98
C GLY A 154 13.79 -9.89 3.72
N THR A 155 13.94 -10.08 5.02
CA THR A 155 13.01 -10.84 5.85
C THR A 155 12.07 -9.88 6.58
N LEU A 156 10.78 -10.17 6.58
CA LEU A 156 9.79 -9.38 7.31
C LEU A 156 10.12 -9.41 8.81
N LEU A 157 10.35 -8.23 9.39
CA LEU A 157 10.61 -8.04 10.81
C LEU A 157 9.33 -7.68 11.55
N ASN A 158 8.54 -6.74 11.01
CA ASN A 158 7.37 -6.22 11.69
C ASN A 158 6.28 -5.76 10.71
N LEU A 159 5.03 -5.76 11.20
CA LEU A 159 3.84 -5.21 10.54
C LEU A 159 3.15 -4.30 11.56
N TYR A 160 2.96 -3.02 11.24
CA TYR A 160 2.29 -2.13 12.17
C TYR A 160 1.41 -1.08 11.49
N TRP A 161 0.31 -0.75 12.13
CA TRP A 161 -0.58 0.31 11.73
C TRP A 161 -0.04 1.65 12.20
N LYS A 162 0.12 2.58 11.27
CA LYS A 162 0.54 3.94 11.61
C LYS A 162 -0.67 4.84 11.78
N LYS A 163 -0.76 5.47 12.94
CA LYS A 163 -1.75 6.49 13.28
C LYS A 163 -1.17 7.88 13.03
N PHE A 164 -1.98 8.79 12.52
CA PHE A 164 -1.57 10.19 12.24
C PHE A 164 -2.37 11.20 13.04
N GLY A 165 -3.30 10.74 13.87
CA GLY A 165 -4.21 11.59 14.62
C GLY A 165 -5.27 12.24 13.74
N CYS A 166 -6.19 12.92 14.39
CA CYS A 166 -7.38 13.47 13.73
C CYS A 166 -7.13 14.74 12.90
N LYS A 167 -5.94 15.33 12.98
CA LYS A 167 -5.57 16.43 12.05
C LYS A 167 -5.55 16.00 10.58
N ALA A 168 -5.48 14.69 10.32
CA ALA A 168 -5.56 14.13 8.98
C ALA A 168 -7.00 13.89 8.50
N CYS A 169 -8.01 14.07 9.36
CA CYS A 169 -9.41 13.89 8.99
C CYS A 169 -9.85 15.03 8.08
N SER A 170 -10.31 14.69 6.88
CA SER A 170 -10.83 15.62 5.90
C SER A 170 -12.22 15.20 5.46
N GLY A 171 -13.12 16.19 5.28
CA GLY A 171 -14.48 16.00 4.80
C GLY A 171 -15.57 16.20 5.87
N ASP A 172 -16.74 16.61 5.40
CA ASP A 172 -17.89 17.08 6.24
C ASP A 172 -18.50 15.98 7.14
N TYR A 173 -18.14 14.73 6.92
CA TYR A 173 -18.67 13.58 7.66
C TYR A 173 -17.64 12.89 8.56
N SER A 174 -16.41 13.40 8.61
CA SER A 174 -15.35 12.79 9.41
C SER A 174 -15.54 13.05 10.90
N VAL A 175 -15.51 11.99 11.68
CA VAL A 175 -15.54 12.02 13.14
C VAL A 175 -14.21 11.52 13.66
N CYS A 176 -13.63 12.20 14.63
CA CYS A 176 -12.42 11.77 15.31
C CYS A 176 -12.75 10.75 16.40
N LEU A 177 -12.23 9.54 16.29
CA LEU A 177 -12.33 8.51 17.32
C LEU A 177 -11.02 8.41 18.08
N ASN A 178 -11.09 8.51 19.41
CA ASN A 178 -9.96 8.34 20.34
C ASN A 178 -8.75 9.25 20.03
N ASP A 179 -8.98 10.44 19.44
CA ASP A 179 -7.94 11.37 19.01
C ASP A 179 -6.95 10.80 17.97
N GLU A 180 -7.25 9.65 17.38
CA GLU A 180 -6.35 8.92 16.50
C GLU A 180 -6.93 8.59 15.13
N ASP A 181 -8.18 8.20 15.06
CA ASP A 181 -8.80 7.62 13.86
C ASP A 181 -9.86 8.52 13.24
N CYS A 182 -9.78 8.67 11.93
CA CYS A 182 -10.82 9.33 11.14
C CYS A 182 -11.89 8.30 10.76
N ALA A 183 -13.08 8.45 11.31
CA ALA A 183 -14.20 7.57 11.06
C ALA A 183 -15.38 8.31 10.40
N VAL A 184 -16.26 7.56 9.78
CA VAL A 184 -17.52 8.04 9.18
C VAL A 184 -18.68 7.37 9.90
N PRO A 185 -19.73 8.09 10.32
CA PRO A 185 -20.93 7.47 10.86
C PRO A 185 -21.54 6.50 9.84
N ASN A 186 -21.93 5.30 10.28
CA ASN A 186 -22.47 4.26 9.41
C ASN A 186 -23.71 4.71 8.63
N SER A 187 -24.53 5.59 9.23
CA SER A 187 -25.70 6.19 8.58
C SER A 187 -25.38 7.05 7.35
N LYS A 188 -24.12 7.48 7.20
CA LYS A 188 -23.66 8.26 6.06
C LYS A 188 -23.09 7.39 4.94
N CYS A 189 -22.83 6.10 5.20
CA CYS A 189 -22.32 5.17 4.21
C CYS A 189 -23.40 4.76 3.20
N LYS A 190 -23.03 4.63 1.92
CA LYS A 190 -23.93 4.19 0.83
C LYS A 190 -24.62 2.86 1.14
N GLY A 191 -23.93 1.92 1.78
CA GLY A 191 -24.47 0.63 2.19
C GLY A 191 -25.60 0.71 3.23
N SER A 192 -25.76 1.87 3.90
CA SER A 192 -26.81 2.17 4.89
C SER A 192 -27.75 3.29 4.44
N GLY A 193 -27.81 3.58 3.13
CA GLY A 193 -28.67 4.62 2.57
C GLY A 193 -28.09 6.03 2.56
N GLY A 194 -26.86 6.21 2.99
CA GLY A 194 -26.13 7.48 2.91
C GLY A 194 -25.53 7.75 1.52
N SER A 195 -24.83 8.85 1.38
CA SER A 195 -24.18 9.28 0.13
C SER A 195 -22.68 9.03 0.08
N PHE A 196 -22.05 8.74 1.22
CA PHE A 196 -20.60 8.61 1.35
C PHE A 196 -20.12 7.19 1.00
N ASP A 197 -18.99 7.11 0.30
CA ASP A 197 -18.35 5.84 -0.05
C ASP A 197 -17.43 5.40 1.09
N CYS A 198 -17.88 4.39 1.87
CA CYS A 198 -17.16 3.87 3.02
C CYS A 198 -16.25 2.67 2.67
N ASN A 199 -15.67 2.65 1.47
CA ASN A 199 -14.67 1.66 1.12
C ASN A 199 -13.45 1.77 2.04
N LEU A 200 -12.82 0.63 2.36
CA LEU A 200 -11.58 0.62 3.10
C LEU A 200 -10.43 0.93 2.17
N SER A 201 -9.67 1.96 2.51
CA SER A 201 -8.45 2.35 1.81
C SER A 201 -7.24 2.12 2.71
N ILE A 202 -6.27 1.33 2.25
CA ILE A 202 -5.06 1.03 2.99
C ILE A 202 -3.86 1.49 2.19
N GLN A 203 -3.19 2.51 2.69
CA GLN A 203 -1.90 2.94 2.16
C GLN A 203 -0.81 2.00 2.68
N LEU A 204 -0.06 1.40 1.77
CA LEU A 204 1.09 0.56 2.10
C LEU A 204 2.38 1.35 1.98
N ALA A 205 3.29 1.07 2.90
CA ALA A 205 4.65 1.57 2.86
C ALA A 205 5.63 0.52 3.36
N PHE A 206 6.86 0.59 2.89
CA PHE A 206 7.94 -0.32 3.21
C PHE A 206 9.08 0.43 3.88
N SER A 207 9.74 -0.22 4.84
CA SER A 207 10.90 0.32 5.54
C SER A 207 11.94 -0.77 5.80
N GLY A 208 13.15 -0.34 6.15
CA GLY A 208 14.27 -1.25 6.46
C GLY A 208 15.13 -1.58 5.24
N THR A 209 15.54 -2.84 5.09
CA THR A 209 16.46 -3.26 4.02
C THR A 209 16.02 -4.55 3.34
N ASP A 210 16.29 -4.64 2.05
CA ASP A 210 16.08 -5.84 1.26
C ASP A 210 17.19 -6.89 1.45
N LYS A 211 17.11 -8.03 0.72
CA LYS A 211 18.12 -9.12 0.81
C LYS A 211 19.52 -8.73 0.34
N HIS A 212 19.63 -7.63 -0.40
CA HIS A 212 20.89 -7.06 -0.89
C HIS A 212 21.32 -5.83 -0.09
N LEU A 213 20.71 -5.58 1.08
CA LEU A 213 20.95 -4.42 1.95
C LEU A 213 20.58 -3.08 1.32
N GLN A 214 19.78 -3.08 0.24
CA GLN A 214 19.22 -1.85 -0.31
C GLN A 214 18.14 -1.31 0.61
N VAL A 215 18.16 -0.01 0.85
CA VAL A 215 17.20 0.67 1.73
C VAL A 215 15.83 0.73 1.06
N LEU A 216 14.78 0.39 1.81
CA LEU A 216 13.37 0.54 1.41
C LEU A 216 12.86 1.88 1.92
N ASN A 217 12.51 2.77 0.99
CA ASN A 217 12.28 4.19 1.26
C ASN A 217 10.81 4.62 1.23
N SER A 218 9.88 3.80 0.77
CA SER A 218 8.50 4.24 0.55
C SER A 218 7.82 4.74 1.83
N TRP A 219 8.20 4.23 3.01
CA TRP A 219 7.72 4.79 4.28
C TRP A 219 8.23 6.22 4.52
N TYR A 220 9.49 6.49 4.20
CA TYR A 220 10.05 7.83 4.31
C TYR A 220 9.35 8.82 3.36
N GLU A 221 9.04 8.37 2.15
CA GLU A 221 8.30 9.15 1.15
C GLU A 221 6.87 9.47 1.63
N VAL A 222 6.13 8.48 2.13
CA VAL A 222 4.79 8.67 2.71
C VAL A 222 4.82 9.69 3.84
N LYS A 223 5.79 9.57 4.75
CA LYS A 223 5.95 10.47 5.88
C LYS A 223 6.23 11.91 5.42
N ASN A 224 7.06 12.09 4.40
CA ASN A 224 7.40 13.41 3.86
C ASN A 224 6.27 14.02 3.05
N LEU A 225 5.59 13.24 2.18
CA LEU A 225 4.43 13.73 1.43
C LEU A 225 3.34 14.27 2.35
N ARG A 226 3.08 13.60 3.48
CA ARG A 226 2.13 14.10 4.48
C ARG A 226 2.61 15.37 5.18
N LYS A 227 3.90 15.51 5.43
CA LYS A 227 4.49 16.71 6.04
C LYS A 227 4.41 17.93 5.11
N TYR A 228 4.56 17.70 3.81
CA TYR A 228 4.57 18.76 2.78
C TYR A 228 3.29 18.76 1.93
N SER A 229 2.22 18.08 2.36
CA SER A 229 0.95 18.15 1.63
C SER A 229 0.47 19.60 1.59
N LEU A 230 0.00 20.05 0.43
CA LEU A 230 -0.53 21.41 0.25
C LEU A 230 -1.63 21.71 1.27
N TYR A 231 -2.41 20.72 1.67
CA TYR A 231 -3.44 20.84 2.71
C TYR A 231 -2.84 21.19 4.08
N ALA A 232 -1.72 20.55 4.47
CA ALA A 232 -1.03 20.89 5.73
C ALA A 232 -0.42 22.31 5.69
N LEU A 233 0.02 22.78 4.51
CA LEU A 233 0.52 24.14 4.32
C LEU A 233 -0.61 25.16 4.41
N PHE A 234 -1.77 24.91 3.81
CA PHE A 234 -2.91 25.82 3.86
C PHE A 234 -3.58 25.86 5.23
N SER A 235 -3.67 24.75 5.94
CA SER A 235 -4.25 24.74 7.30
C SER A 235 -3.39 25.51 8.32
N ASN A 236 -2.07 25.61 8.10
CA ASN A 236 -1.18 26.39 8.95
C ASN A 236 -1.15 27.90 8.60
N LEU A 237 -1.67 28.31 7.43
CA LEU A 237 -1.75 29.72 7.01
C LEU A 237 -3.08 30.37 7.40
N LEU A 238 -4.07 29.57 7.85
CA LEU A 238 -5.40 30.05 8.25
C LEU A 238 -5.60 30.06 9.79
N GLN A 239 -4.55 29.80 10.55
CA GLN A 239 -4.45 30.06 11.99
C GLN A 239 -3.60 31.29 12.25
#